data_41241fcee5d126003ae488639f2bc4e5
#
_entry.id   41241fcee5d126003ae488639f2bc4e5
#
_cell.length_a   1.000
_cell.length_b   1.000
_cell.length_c   1.000
_cell.angle_alpha   90.00
_cell.angle_beta   90.00
_cell.angle_gamma   90.00
#
_symmetry.space_group_name_H-M   'P 1'
#
loop_
_entity.id
_entity.type
_entity.pdbx_description
1 polymer ?
#
loop_
_entity_poly.entity_id
_entity_poly.type
_entity_poly.pdbx_seq_one_letter_code
_entity_poly.pdbx_strand_id
1 'polypeptide(L)'
;MCIRDSADSHACIYDACRLSTSTTVRFRHNNPADLDKRLERTEKPEGDRLVVVEGMYSMFGDLAPLDELTEVAHRHGALIYVDEAHSFGSFGPTGRGLAEEQGVLDQIDFYAGTFSKSLASIGGFCSSKHPQFELLRVARPYMFTASPSPSAIASAQAALDRIVTDKGELHKNLWARAEQLYNGLAEMGFDLAADHPSPVIAVRRPDEPTAVRDWNTLFDRGVYVNLAVPPATPGGVSLLRISLSAAHTEADIDEVLAVFRSVANDNAGASAAE
;
A
#
# COMPACT_ATOMS: atom_id res chain seq x y z
N MET A 1 -26.00 2.61 -5.16
CA MET A 1 -24.66 1.98 -5.23
C MET A 1 -24.35 1.39 -3.87
N CYS A 2 -23.71 0.24 -3.80
CA CYS A 2 -23.27 -0.36 -2.55
C CYS A 2 -21.74 -0.55 -2.64
N ILE A 3 -21.01 0.00 -1.68
CA ILE A 3 -19.56 -0.04 -1.66
C ILE A 3 -19.11 -1.19 -0.75
N ARG A 4 -18.16 -1.99 -1.20
CA ARG A 4 -17.47 -3.02 -0.43
C ARG A 4 -16.03 -2.60 -0.27
N ASP A 5 -15.58 -2.47 0.96
CA ASP A 5 -14.28 -1.96 1.33
C ASP A 5 -13.51 -3.00 2.15
N SER A 6 -12.22 -3.14 1.88
CA SER A 6 -11.30 -3.94 2.71
C SER A 6 -11.19 -3.32 4.11
N ALA A 7 -11.08 -4.18 5.13
CA ALA A 7 -11.06 -3.71 6.53
C ALA A 7 -9.85 -2.82 6.87
N ASP A 8 -8.76 -2.90 6.10
CA ASP A 8 -7.49 -2.21 6.37
C ASP A 8 -7.14 -1.16 5.29
N SER A 9 -8.15 -0.70 4.53
CA SER A 9 -7.95 0.34 3.52
C SER A 9 -7.54 1.69 4.11
N HIS A 10 -6.90 2.52 3.29
CA HIS A 10 -6.45 3.85 3.68
C HIS A 10 -7.61 4.75 4.15
N ALA A 11 -7.32 5.64 5.09
CA ALA A 11 -8.32 6.54 5.69
C ALA A 11 -9.12 7.35 4.66
N CYS A 12 -8.52 7.77 3.55
CA CYS A 12 -9.23 8.52 2.50
C CYS A 12 -10.35 7.69 1.84
N ILE A 13 -10.20 6.36 1.75
CA ILE A 13 -11.24 5.47 1.24
C ILE A 13 -12.43 5.43 2.21
N TYR A 14 -12.16 5.32 3.51
CA TYR A 14 -13.20 5.39 4.54
C TYR A 14 -13.95 6.74 4.51
N ASP A 15 -13.22 7.83 4.38
CA ASP A 15 -13.84 9.15 4.32
C ASP A 15 -14.65 9.33 3.03
N ALA A 16 -14.17 8.85 1.89
CA ALA A 16 -14.92 8.83 0.65
C ALA A 16 -16.23 7.99 0.77
N CYS A 17 -16.15 6.83 1.41
CA CYS A 17 -17.31 6.00 1.71
C CYS A 17 -18.34 6.72 2.59
N ARG A 18 -17.87 7.44 3.62
CA ARG A 18 -18.76 8.24 4.51
C ARG A 18 -19.42 9.41 3.80
N LEU A 19 -18.71 10.06 2.87
CA LEU A 19 -19.23 11.16 2.07
C LEU A 19 -20.22 10.67 0.99
N SER A 20 -20.18 9.40 0.66
CA SER A 20 -21.13 8.76 -0.26
C SER A 20 -22.47 8.52 0.45
N THR A 21 -23.56 8.65 -0.29
CA THR A 21 -24.89 8.21 0.16
C THR A 21 -25.11 6.70 0.03
N SER A 22 -24.10 5.97 -0.41
CA SER A 22 -24.15 4.54 -0.66
C SER A 22 -23.99 3.74 0.64
N THR A 23 -24.66 2.59 0.71
CA THR A 23 -24.44 1.64 1.80
C THR A 23 -23.01 1.08 1.71
N THR A 24 -22.22 1.23 2.77
CA THR A 24 -20.87 0.71 2.86
C THR A 24 -20.85 -0.56 3.71
N VAL A 25 -20.25 -1.63 3.20
CA VAL A 25 -20.08 -2.89 3.93
C VAL A 25 -18.63 -3.33 3.83
N ARG A 26 -18.00 -3.57 4.97
CA ARG A 26 -16.63 -4.07 5.05
C ARG A 26 -16.58 -5.58 4.89
N PHE A 27 -15.56 -6.06 4.24
CA PHE A 27 -15.17 -7.46 4.25
C PHE A 27 -13.78 -7.62 4.90
N ARG A 28 -13.46 -8.84 5.31
CA ARG A 28 -12.19 -9.13 5.94
C ARG A 28 -11.05 -8.84 4.99
N HIS A 29 -10.00 -8.23 5.53
CA HIS A 29 -8.79 -7.89 4.81
C HIS A 29 -8.25 -9.07 3.99
N ASN A 30 -7.95 -8.83 2.71
CA ASN A 30 -7.40 -9.80 1.77
C ASN A 30 -8.12 -11.17 1.75
N ASN A 31 -9.46 -11.17 1.91
CA ASN A 31 -10.24 -12.39 1.99
C ASN A 31 -11.33 -12.47 0.91
N PRO A 32 -11.03 -13.07 -0.26
CA PRO A 32 -11.99 -13.23 -1.35
C PRO A 32 -13.25 -14.02 -0.94
N ALA A 33 -13.09 -15.03 -0.08
CA ALA A 33 -14.23 -15.82 0.38
C ALA A 33 -15.19 -15.04 1.29
N ASP A 34 -14.69 -14.07 2.10
CA ASP A 34 -15.58 -13.18 2.86
C ASP A 34 -16.23 -12.14 1.95
N LEU A 35 -15.51 -11.64 0.94
CA LEU A 35 -16.08 -10.76 -0.09
C LEU A 35 -17.25 -11.44 -0.82
N ASP A 36 -17.05 -12.69 -1.25
CA ASP A 36 -18.07 -13.49 -1.93
C ASP A 36 -19.34 -13.60 -1.08
N LYS A 37 -19.21 -14.03 0.18
CA LYS A 37 -20.33 -14.10 1.14
C LYS A 37 -21.02 -12.77 1.38
N ARG A 38 -20.26 -11.66 1.39
CA ARG A 38 -20.85 -10.31 1.56
C ARG A 38 -21.63 -9.88 0.34
N LEU A 39 -21.16 -10.20 -0.86
CA LEU A 39 -21.85 -9.90 -2.11
C LEU A 39 -23.12 -10.75 -2.29
N GLU A 40 -23.09 -12.04 -1.91
CA GLU A 40 -24.26 -12.92 -1.94
C GLU A 40 -25.40 -12.43 -1.04
N ARG A 41 -25.07 -12.06 0.20
CA ARG A 41 -26.06 -11.68 1.24
C ARG A 41 -26.70 -10.32 1.02
N THR A 42 -26.19 -9.53 0.12
CA THR A 42 -26.75 -8.21 -0.17
C THR A 42 -27.78 -8.34 -1.26
N GLU A 43 -29.03 -7.95 -0.96
CA GLU A 43 -30.05 -7.77 -1.98
C GLU A 43 -29.48 -6.92 -3.12
N LYS A 44 -29.78 -7.28 -4.36
CA LYS A 44 -29.32 -6.50 -5.51
C LYS A 44 -29.86 -5.08 -5.36
N PRO A 45 -29.01 -4.08 -5.10
CA PRO A 45 -29.48 -2.71 -4.97
C PRO A 45 -30.02 -2.20 -6.31
N GLU A 46 -30.90 -1.21 -6.27
CA GLU A 46 -31.19 -0.42 -7.45
C GLU A 46 -29.91 0.37 -7.81
N GLY A 47 -29.02 -0.21 -8.62
CA GLY A 47 -27.77 0.40 -9.06
C GLY A 47 -26.54 -0.51 -8.90
N ASP A 48 -25.36 0.06 -9.17
CA ASP A 48 -24.12 -0.67 -9.22
C ASP A 48 -23.57 -0.99 -7.83
N ARG A 49 -22.77 -2.04 -7.77
CA ARG A 49 -21.92 -2.39 -6.63
C ARG A 49 -20.48 -2.03 -6.98
N LEU A 50 -19.74 -1.50 -6.02
CA LEU A 50 -18.33 -1.19 -6.17
C LEU A 50 -17.54 -1.91 -5.07
N VAL A 51 -16.55 -2.69 -5.45
CA VAL A 51 -15.53 -3.24 -4.56
C VAL A 51 -14.34 -2.29 -4.59
N VAL A 52 -13.84 -1.89 -3.42
CA VAL A 52 -12.70 -0.97 -3.30
C VAL A 52 -11.59 -1.66 -2.52
N VAL A 53 -10.41 -1.73 -3.10
CA VAL A 53 -9.23 -2.36 -2.50
C VAL A 53 -7.96 -1.57 -2.84
N GLU A 54 -6.89 -1.78 -2.09
CA GLU A 54 -5.57 -1.30 -2.44
C GLU A 54 -4.76 -2.42 -3.10
N GLY A 55 -3.83 -2.09 -4.00
CA GLY A 55 -2.89 -3.06 -4.54
C GLY A 55 -1.92 -3.53 -3.44
N MET A 56 -1.14 -2.60 -2.88
CA MET A 56 -0.32 -2.83 -1.70
C MET A 56 -0.81 -1.95 -0.55
N TYR A 57 -1.03 -2.55 0.62
CA TYR A 57 -1.48 -1.85 1.81
C TYR A 57 -0.33 -1.16 2.53
N SER A 58 -0.58 0.08 2.90
CA SER A 58 0.47 1.02 3.31
C SER A 58 1.17 0.69 4.62
N MET A 59 0.47 0.04 5.57
CA MET A 59 0.98 -0.15 6.93
C MET A 59 1.84 -1.39 7.07
N PHE A 60 1.42 -2.51 6.49
CA PHE A 60 2.10 -3.78 6.60
C PHE A 60 2.98 -4.09 5.38
N GLY A 61 2.72 -3.45 4.23
CA GLY A 61 3.38 -3.75 2.97
C GLY A 61 2.88 -5.04 2.31
N ASP A 62 1.75 -5.54 2.77
CA ASP A 62 1.11 -6.73 2.24
C ASP A 62 0.32 -6.44 0.96
N LEU A 63 0.11 -7.47 0.15
CA LEU A 63 -0.46 -7.38 -1.17
C LEU A 63 -1.88 -7.94 -1.22
N ALA A 64 -2.74 -7.29 -2.00
CA ALA A 64 -4.06 -7.83 -2.26
C ALA A 64 -4.00 -9.00 -3.26
N PRO A 65 -4.79 -10.06 -3.08
CA PRO A 65 -5.02 -11.08 -4.09
C PRO A 65 -6.01 -10.53 -5.14
N LEU A 66 -5.51 -9.61 -6.00
CA LEU A 66 -6.37 -8.86 -6.94
C LEU A 66 -7.02 -9.76 -7.98
N ASP A 67 -6.36 -10.83 -8.38
CA ASP A 67 -6.88 -11.84 -9.31
C ASP A 67 -8.15 -12.50 -8.74
N GLU A 68 -8.09 -13.02 -7.51
CA GLU A 68 -9.23 -13.63 -6.85
C GLU A 68 -10.32 -12.61 -6.50
N LEU A 69 -9.95 -11.42 -6.01
CA LEU A 69 -10.90 -10.37 -5.64
C LEU A 69 -11.66 -9.84 -6.87
N THR A 70 -10.97 -9.69 -8.00
CA THR A 70 -11.55 -9.25 -9.28
C THR A 70 -12.52 -10.31 -9.83
N GLU A 71 -12.11 -11.60 -9.80
CA GLU A 71 -12.98 -12.70 -10.20
C GLU A 71 -14.27 -12.73 -9.36
N VAL A 72 -14.15 -12.60 -8.04
CA VAL A 72 -15.30 -12.56 -7.14
C VAL A 72 -16.19 -11.35 -7.43
N ALA A 73 -15.63 -10.16 -7.59
CA ALA A 73 -16.39 -8.95 -7.90
C ALA A 73 -17.21 -9.12 -9.18
N HIS A 74 -16.58 -9.53 -10.25
CA HIS A 74 -17.22 -9.69 -11.56
C HIS A 74 -18.27 -10.81 -11.59
N ARG A 75 -18.05 -11.92 -10.88
CA ARG A 75 -19.05 -12.99 -10.73
C ARG A 75 -20.36 -12.49 -10.14
N HIS A 76 -20.29 -11.50 -9.27
CA HIS A 76 -21.47 -10.84 -8.68
C HIS A 76 -21.95 -9.59 -9.45
N GLY A 77 -21.35 -9.29 -10.61
CA GLY A 77 -21.66 -8.09 -11.39
C GLY A 77 -21.31 -6.79 -10.65
N ALA A 78 -20.29 -6.82 -9.80
CA ALA A 78 -19.74 -5.66 -9.13
C ALA A 78 -18.58 -5.10 -9.94
N LEU A 79 -18.44 -3.76 -9.92
CA LEU A 79 -17.27 -3.06 -10.42
C LEU A 79 -16.14 -3.14 -9.39
N ILE A 80 -14.89 -3.07 -9.84
CA ILE A 80 -13.72 -3.06 -8.96
C ILE A 80 -12.90 -1.78 -9.13
N TYR A 81 -12.60 -1.14 -7.99
CA TYR A 81 -11.69 -0.01 -7.87
C TYR A 81 -10.44 -0.45 -7.15
N VAL A 82 -9.28 -0.23 -7.76
CA VAL A 82 -7.98 -0.53 -7.16
C VAL A 82 -7.20 0.77 -6.94
N ASP A 83 -6.80 1.01 -5.70
CA ASP A 83 -5.85 2.06 -5.34
C ASP A 83 -4.42 1.50 -5.39
N GLU A 84 -3.68 1.91 -6.40
CA GLU A 84 -2.28 1.53 -6.62
C GLU A 84 -1.30 2.56 -6.04
N ALA A 85 -1.73 3.37 -5.08
CA ALA A 85 -0.90 4.45 -4.54
C ALA A 85 0.45 3.97 -4.00
N HIS A 86 0.53 2.76 -3.47
CA HIS A 86 1.76 2.17 -2.94
C HIS A 86 2.45 1.20 -3.90
N SER A 87 1.77 0.70 -4.91
CA SER A 87 2.27 -0.27 -5.88
C SER A 87 2.66 0.32 -7.23
N PHE A 88 2.06 1.46 -7.61
CA PHE A 88 2.42 2.16 -8.85
C PHE A 88 3.91 2.57 -8.86
N GLY A 89 4.61 2.22 -9.93
CA GLY A 89 6.05 2.45 -10.10
C GLY A 89 6.95 1.41 -9.43
N SER A 90 6.38 0.51 -8.60
CA SER A 90 7.13 -0.48 -7.82
C SER A 90 6.78 -1.93 -8.15
N PHE A 91 5.64 -2.17 -8.78
CA PHE A 91 5.14 -3.48 -9.18
C PHE A 91 4.78 -3.51 -10.66
N GLY A 92 4.80 -4.70 -11.23
CA GLY A 92 4.50 -4.97 -12.62
C GLY A 92 5.67 -4.70 -13.57
N PRO A 93 5.73 -5.42 -14.69
CA PRO A 93 6.85 -5.35 -15.63
C PRO A 93 7.07 -3.97 -16.27
N THR A 94 6.04 -3.10 -16.30
CA THR A 94 6.15 -1.72 -16.79
C THR A 94 5.90 -0.67 -15.70
N GLY A 95 5.78 -1.08 -14.43
CA GLY A 95 5.57 -0.21 -13.28
C GLY A 95 4.13 0.27 -13.11
N ARG A 96 3.16 -0.45 -13.69
CA ARG A 96 1.74 -0.10 -13.57
C ARG A 96 1.05 -0.67 -12.34
N GLY A 97 1.82 -1.15 -11.38
CA GLY A 97 1.29 -1.61 -10.11
C GLY A 97 0.97 -3.09 -10.04
N LEU A 98 0.34 -3.49 -8.94
CA LEU A 98 0.08 -4.88 -8.62
C LEU A 98 -0.94 -5.53 -9.58
N ALA A 99 -1.91 -4.78 -10.06
CA ALA A 99 -2.87 -5.27 -11.04
C ALA A 99 -2.19 -5.72 -12.34
N GLU A 100 -1.12 -5.02 -12.77
CA GLU A 100 -0.30 -5.45 -13.90
C GLU A 100 0.48 -6.72 -13.57
N GLU A 101 1.09 -6.79 -12.38
CA GLU A 101 1.88 -7.94 -11.96
C GLU A 101 1.06 -9.22 -11.86
N GLN A 102 -0.16 -9.12 -11.36
CA GLN A 102 -1.09 -10.24 -11.27
C GLN A 102 -1.90 -10.49 -12.55
N GLY A 103 -1.64 -9.73 -13.63
CA GLY A 103 -2.24 -9.96 -14.95
C GLY A 103 -3.72 -9.60 -15.06
N VAL A 104 -4.24 -8.78 -14.14
CA VAL A 104 -5.67 -8.39 -14.09
C VAL A 104 -5.92 -6.93 -14.42
N LEU A 105 -4.90 -6.16 -14.83
CA LEU A 105 -5.01 -4.72 -15.09
C LEU A 105 -6.16 -4.35 -16.04
N ASP A 106 -6.39 -5.15 -17.09
CA ASP A 106 -7.46 -4.90 -18.06
C ASP A 106 -8.87 -5.20 -17.51
N GLN A 107 -8.94 -5.88 -16.38
CA GLN A 107 -10.17 -6.24 -15.69
C GLN A 107 -10.54 -5.23 -14.59
N ILE A 108 -9.67 -4.28 -14.25
CA ILE A 108 -9.94 -3.24 -13.27
C ILE A 108 -10.82 -2.15 -13.89
N ASP A 109 -11.94 -1.85 -13.25
CA ASP A 109 -12.89 -0.84 -13.74
C ASP A 109 -12.44 0.58 -13.43
N PHE A 110 -11.89 0.80 -12.23
CA PHE A 110 -11.33 2.07 -11.80
C PHE A 110 -9.94 1.86 -11.22
N TYR A 111 -8.97 2.49 -11.84
CA TYR A 111 -7.57 2.42 -11.46
C TYR A 111 -7.13 3.79 -10.94
N ALA A 112 -6.64 3.87 -9.72
CA ALA A 112 -6.21 5.12 -9.11
C ALA A 112 -4.80 5.01 -8.54
N GLY A 113 -4.13 6.16 -8.43
CA GLY A 113 -2.82 6.27 -7.83
C GLY A 113 -2.49 7.69 -7.40
N THR A 114 -1.37 7.83 -6.73
CA THR A 114 -0.88 9.12 -6.23
C THR A 114 0.42 9.54 -6.89
N PHE A 115 0.64 10.85 -6.99
CA PHE A 115 1.93 11.40 -7.41
C PHE A 115 2.92 11.55 -6.24
N SER A 116 2.46 11.37 -4.99
CA SER A 116 3.25 11.68 -3.80
C SER A 116 4.23 10.59 -3.36
N LYS A 117 4.32 9.49 -4.07
CA LYS A 117 5.21 8.35 -3.78
C LYS A 117 6.22 8.15 -4.92
N SER A 118 6.03 7.17 -5.79
CA SER A 118 6.96 6.86 -6.88
C SER A 118 7.20 8.02 -7.86
N LEU A 119 6.22 8.91 -8.02
CA LEU A 119 6.37 10.09 -8.90
C LEU A 119 6.90 11.35 -8.20
N ALA A 120 7.21 11.29 -6.89
CA ALA A 120 7.87 12.34 -6.10
C ALA A 120 7.26 13.75 -6.28
N SER A 121 5.92 13.86 -6.39
CA SER A 121 5.20 15.10 -6.64
C SER A 121 3.96 15.21 -5.75
N ILE A 122 3.01 16.07 -6.07
CA ILE A 122 1.76 16.27 -5.36
C ILE A 122 0.59 16.09 -6.33
N GLY A 123 -0.43 15.35 -5.89
CA GLY A 123 -1.63 15.08 -6.66
C GLY A 123 -1.89 13.59 -6.81
N GLY A 124 -2.73 13.24 -7.74
CA GLY A 124 -3.10 11.86 -8.03
C GLY A 124 -3.85 11.77 -9.35
N PHE A 125 -4.19 10.57 -9.72
CA PHE A 125 -4.93 10.29 -10.94
C PHE A 125 -5.91 9.15 -10.70
N CYS A 126 -6.94 9.15 -11.53
CA CYS A 126 -7.83 8.01 -11.68
C CYS A 126 -8.07 7.78 -13.16
N SER A 127 -8.12 6.53 -13.57
CA SER A 127 -8.38 6.10 -14.94
C SER A 127 -9.48 5.05 -14.96
N SER A 128 -10.32 5.08 -15.98
CA SER A 128 -11.39 4.08 -16.13
C SER A 128 -11.84 4.02 -17.59
N LYS A 129 -12.29 2.84 -18.00
CA LYS A 129 -13.02 2.62 -19.27
C LYS A 129 -14.54 2.74 -19.09
N HIS A 130 -15.01 2.97 -17.86
CA HIS A 130 -16.44 3.03 -17.56
C HIS A 130 -17.11 4.26 -18.25
N PRO A 131 -18.25 4.07 -18.95
CA PRO A 131 -18.87 5.14 -19.73
C PRO A 131 -19.24 6.39 -18.94
N GLN A 132 -19.55 6.24 -17.65
CA GLN A 132 -19.91 7.35 -16.76
C GLN A 132 -18.71 8.01 -16.08
N PHE A 133 -17.47 7.61 -16.40
CA PHE A 133 -16.28 8.16 -15.77
C PHE A 133 -16.15 9.67 -15.96
N GLU A 134 -16.60 10.20 -17.10
CA GLU A 134 -16.61 11.64 -17.37
C GLU A 134 -17.43 12.45 -16.34
N LEU A 135 -18.38 11.82 -15.63
CA LEU A 135 -19.13 12.48 -14.54
C LEU A 135 -18.22 12.87 -13.37
N LEU A 136 -17.05 12.28 -13.24
CA LEU A 136 -16.07 12.69 -12.23
C LEU A 136 -15.72 14.18 -12.37
N ARG A 137 -15.69 14.73 -13.59
CA ARG A 137 -15.37 16.13 -13.87
C ARG A 137 -16.38 17.12 -13.28
N VAL A 138 -17.63 16.70 -13.07
CA VAL A 138 -18.66 17.52 -12.45
C VAL A 138 -18.88 17.20 -10.96
N ALA A 139 -18.12 16.25 -10.43
CA ALA A 139 -18.13 15.95 -9.00
C ALA A 139 -17.64 17.16 -8.19
N ARG A 140 -18.36 17.49 -7.11
CA ARG A 140 -18.04 18.66 -6.28
C ARG A 140 -16.58 18.71 -5.79
N PRO A 141 -16.00 17.61 -5.27
CA PRO A 141 -14.61 17.64 -4.82
C PRO A 141 -13.61 17.93 -5.94
N TYR A 142 -13.93 17.55 -7.19
CA TYR A 142 -13.09 17.81 -8.35
C TYR A 142 -13.30 19.22 -8.89
N MET A 143 -14.56 19.65 -9.02
CA MET A 143 -14.89 20.94 -9.64
C MET A 143 -14.52 22.14 -8.76
N PHE A 144 -14.65 22.02 -7.43
CA PHE A 144 -14.47 23.12 -6.48
C PHE A 144 -13.14 23.02 -5.71
N THR A 145 -12.12 22.44 -6.33
CA THR A 145 -10.74 22.40 -5.81
C THR A 145 -9.79 23.11 -6.75
N ALA A 146 -8.67 23.62 -6.22
CA ALA A 146 -7.64 24.20 -7.05
C ALA A 146 -6.92 23.11 -7.85
N SER A 147 -6.61 23.42 -9.10
CA SER A 147 -5.79 22.53 -9.94
C SER A 147 -4.38 22.38 -9.38
N PRO A 148 -3.70 21.25 -9.63
CA PRO A 148 -2.28 21.09 -9.33
C PRO A 148 -1.44 22.18 -10.01
N SER A 149 -0.36 22.60 -9.36
CA SER A 149 0.54 23.60 -9.94
C SER A 149 1.23 23.04 -11.21
N PRO A 150 1.58 23.88 -12.19
CA PRO A 150 2.33 23.42 -13.37
C PRO A 150 3.63 22.71 -13.01
N SER A 151 4.32 23.16 -11.94
CA SER A 151 5.55 22.52 -11.47
C SER A 151 5.31 21.10 -10.94
N ALA A 152 4.21 20.87 -10.20
CA ALA A 152 3.85 19.54 -9.73
C ALA A 152 3.55 18.59 -10.89
N ILE A 153 2.82 19.05 -11.90
CA ILE A 153 2.52 18.26 -13.11
C ILE A 153 3.80 17.95 -13.89
N ALA A 154 4.66 18.94 -14.11
CA ALA A 154 5.92 18.73 -14.81
C ALA A 154 6.87 17.77 -14.06
N SER A 155 6.90 17.84 -12.73
CA SER A 155 7.66 16.90 -11.91
C SER A 155 7.12 15.46 -12.01
N ALA A 156 5.80 15.30 -11.93
CA ALA A 156 5.17 13.98 -12.08
C ALA A 156 5.42 13.40 -13.49
N GLN A 157 5.33 14.23 -14.53
CA GLN A 157 5.61 13.83 -15.92
C GLN A 157 7.07 13.37 -16.07
N ALA A 158 8.04 14.14 -15.56
CA ALA A 158 9.45 13.79 -15.64
C ALA A 158 9.77 12.47 -14.89
N ALA A 159 9.13 12.23 -13.74
CA ALA A 159 9.28 10.99 -13.01
C ALA A 159 8.67 9.80 -13.77
N LEU A 160 7.48 9.99 -14.37
CA LEU A 160 6.84 8.97 -15.21
C LEU A 160 7.69 8.64 -16.44
N ASP A 161 8.20 9.64 -17.14
CA ASP A 161 9.10 9.46 -18.27
C ASP A 161 10.36 8.69 -17.86
N ARG A 162 10.88 8.95 -16.65
CA ARG A 162 12.01 8.21 -16.10
C ARG A 162 11.67 6.73 -15.88
N ILE A 163 10.52 6.41 -15.28
CA ILE A 163 10.06 5.02 -15.07
C ILE A 163 9.95 4.29 -16.41
N VAL A 164 9.34 4.94 -17.42
CA VAL A 164 9.13 4.36 -18.75
C VAL A 164 10.44 4.14 -19.51
N THR A 165 11.42 5.05 -19.36
CA THR A 165 12.68 5.01 -20.14
C THR A 165 13.80 4.22 -19.46
N ASP A 166 13.71 3.97 -18.16
CA ASP A 166 14.74 3.33 -17.34
C ASP A 166 14.94 1.83 -17.67
N LYS A 167 14.03 1.20 -18.40
CA LYS A 167 14.10 -0.21 -18.77
C LYS A 167 14.14 -1.18 -17.59
N GLY A 168 13.61 -0.76 -16.45
CA GLY A 168 13.46 -1.60 -15.26
C GLY A 168 14.67 -1.63 -14.31
N GLU A 169 15.72 -0.86 -14.53
CA GLU A 169 16.88 -0.82 -13.63
C GLU A 169 16.52 -0.28 -12.24
N LEU A 170 15.70 0.78 -12.16
CA LEU A 170 15.22 1.31 -10.88
C LEU A 170 14.37 0.27 -10.14
N HIS A 171 13.49 -0.41 -10.85
CA HIS A 171 12.67 -1.49 -10.30
C HIS A 171 13.53 -2.64 -9.77
N LYS A 172 14.49 -3.13 -10.56
CA LYS A 172 15.42 -4.18 -10.17
C LYS A 172 16.23 -3.81 -8.91
N ASN A 173 16.75 -2.56 -8.85
CA ASN A 173 17.45 -2.08 -7.68
C ASN A 173 16.56 -2.05 -6.44
N LEU A 174 15.35 -1.51 -6.55
CA LEU A 174 14.39 -1.44 -5.45
C LEU A 174 14.10 -2.84 -4.88
N TRP A 175 13.80 -3.80 -5.75
CA TRP A 175 13.47 -5.16 -5.33
C TRP A 175 14.67 -5.90 -4.73
N ALA A 176 15.87 -5.75 -5.29
CA ALA A 176 17.08 -6.32 -4.71
C ALA A 176 17.32 -5.81 -3.27
N ARG A 177 17.04 -4.52 -3.01
CA ARG A 177 17.16 -3.95 -1.65
C ARG A 177 16.01 -4.41 -0.75
N ALA A 178 14.81 -4.54 -1.28
CA ALA A 178 13.67 -5.06 -0.53
C ALA A 178 13.91 -6.51 -0.07
N GLU A 179 14.35 -7.36 -0.97
CA GLU A 179 14.69 -8.75 -0.67
C GLU A 179 15.84 -8.85 0.33
N GLN A 180 16.92 -8.07 0.16
CA GLN A 180 18.07 -8.04 1.06
C GLN A 180 17.65 -7.68 2.48
N LEU A 181 16.87 -6.60 2.64
CA LEU A 181 16.42 -6.17 3.96
C LEU A 181 15.44 -7.14 4.59
N TYR A 182 14.44 -7.59 3.82
CA TYR A 182 13.42 -8.53 4.30
C TYR A 182 14.06 -9.83 4.81
N ASN A 183 14.91 -10.44 4.00
CA ASN A 183 15.57 -11.69 4.35
C ASN A 183 16.50 -11.52 5.57
N GLY A 184 17.28 -10.43 5.60
CA GLY A 184 18.17 -10.15 6.73
C GLY A 184 17.42 -9.94 8.05
N LEU A 185 16.27 -9.28 8.04
CA LEU A 185 15.41 -9.13 9.23
C LEU A 185 14.77 -10.46 9.63
N ALA A 186 14.30 -11.24 8.67
CA ALA A 186 13.71 -12.57 8.91
C ALA A 186 14.75 -13.54 9.53
N GLU A 187 15.99 -13.55 9.00
CA GLU A 187 17.09 -14.36 9.55
C GLU A 187 17.47 -13.98 11.00
N MET A 188 17.28 -12.72 11.38
CA MET A 188 17.46 -12.26 12.75
C MET A 188 16.27 -12.58 13.67
N GLY A 189 15.20 -13.17 13.15
CA GLY A 189 14.00 -13.56 13.91
C GLY A 189 13.05 -12.41 14.22
N PHE A 190 13.10 -11.30 13.48
CA PHE A 190 12.09 -10.24 13.62
C PHE A 190 10.73 -10.70 13.10
N ASP A 191 9.66 -10.32 13.81
CA ASP A 191 8.28 -10.57 13.40
C ASP A 191 7.89 -9.59 12.28
N LEU A 192 7.93 -10.05 11.04
CA LEU A 192 7.56 -9.27 9.87
C LEU A 192 6.05 -9.31 9.63
N ALA A 193 5.47 -8.17 9.30
CA ALA A 193 4.02 -8.04 9.16
C ALA A 193 3.47 -8.68 7.88
N ALA A 194 4.25 -8.67 6.80
CA ALA A 194 3.95 -9.38 5.56
C ALA A 194 4.80 -10.66 5.46
N ASP A 195 4.32 -11.66 4.73
CA ASP A 195 4.98 -12.95 4.50
C ASP A 195 5.87 -12.96 3.24
N HIS A 196 6.04 -11.80 2.61
CA HIS A 196 6.82 -11.61 1.39
C HIS A 196 7.55 -10.26 1.42
N PRO A 197 8.67 -10.10 0.69
CA PRO A 197 9.34 -8.82 0.54
C PRO A 197 8.48 -7.84 -0.24
N SER A 198 8.56 -6.57 0.14
CA SER A 198 7.99 -5.45 -0.63
C SER A 198 8.79 -4.17 -0.35
N PRO A 199 8.60 -3.08 -1.11
CA PRO A 199 9.25 -1.80 -0.82
C PRO A 199 8.88 -1.18 0.53
N VAL A 200 7.88 -1.73 1.20
CA VAL A 200 7.47 -1.37 2.57
C VAL A 200 7.60 -2.60 3.45
N ILE A 201 8.48 -2.57 4.43
CA ILE A 201 8.69 -3.65 5.38
C ILE A 201 8.29 -3.15 6.77
N ALA A 202 7.35 -3.83 7.41
CA ALA A 202 6.90 -3.51 8.75
C ALA A 202 7.31 -4.62 9.73
N VAL A 203 8.01 -4.23 10.79
CA VAL A 203 8.43 -5.11 11.87
C VAL A 203 7.48 -4.93 13.04
N ARG A 204 6.75 -5.98 13.44
CA ARG A 204 5.89 -5.95 14.62
C ARG A 204 6.71 -5.92 15.90
N ARG A 205 6.27 -5.12 16.85
CA ARG A 205 6.84 -5.10 18.18
C ARG A 205 5.77 -5.53 19.20
N PRO A 206 6.17 -6.19 20.31
CA PRO A 206 5.23 -6.76 21.26
C PRO A 206 4.33 -5.71 21.92
N ASP A 207 4.86 -4.51 22.11
CA ASP A 207 4.16 -3.39 22.73
C ASP A 207 4.72 -2.03 22.29
N GLU A 208 4.03 -0.95 22.64
CA GLU A 208 4.43 0.40 22.32
C GLU A 208 5.75 0.83 23.01
N PRO A 209 5.98 0.57 24.31
CA PRO A 209 7.26 0.90 24.95
C PRO A 209 8.47 0.26 24.26
N THR A 210 8.36 -0.99 23.85
CA THR A 210 9.40 -1.69 23.09
C THR A 210 9.62 -1.05 21.72
N ALA A 211 8.53 -0.73 21.01
CA ALA A 211 8.62 -0.07 19.71
C ALA A 211 9.32 1.29 19.80
N VAL A 212 8.97 2.10 20.81
CA VAL A 212 9.57 3.42 21.06
C VAL A 212 11.05 3.29 21.42
N ARG A 213 11.41 2.36 22.30
CA ARG A 213 12.82 2.11 22.68
C ARG A 213 13.65 1.70 21.46
N ASP A 214 13.16 0.75 20.70
CA ASP A 214 13.87 0.23 19.52
C ASP A 214 13.98 1.32 18.44
N TRP A 215 12.94 2.12 18.24
CA TRP A 215 12.95 3.29 17.34
C TRP A 215 14.02 4.31 17.74
N ASN A 216 14.11 4.69 19.03
CA ASN A 216 15.13 5.59 19.53
C ASN A 216 16.54 5.00 19.29
N THR A 217 16.73 3.71 19.57
CA THR A 217 18.02 3.03 19.35
C THR A 217 18.44 3.07 17.88
N LEU A 218 17.50 2.81 16.97
CA LEU A 218 17.73 2.89 15.52
C LEU A 218 18.11 4.32 15.12
N PHE A 219 17.32 5.31 15.58
CA PHE A 219 17.54 6.71 15.27
C PHE A 219 18.89 7.23 15.77
N ASP A 220 19.26 6.93 17.01
CA ASP A 220 20.54 7.33 17.63
C ASP A 220 21.73 6.71 16.91
N ARG A 221 21.54 5.56 16.24
CA ARG A 221 22.55 4.87 15.44
C ARG A 221 22.49 5.20 13.94
N GLY A 222 21.73 6.25 13.56
CA GLY A 222 21.67 6.78 12.20
C GLY A 222 20.68 6.09 11.27
N VAL A 223 19.84 5.18 11.77
CA VAL A 223 18.80 4.51 10.97
C VAL A 223 17.44 5.11 11.26
N TYR A 224 16.87 5.83 10.28
CA TYR A 224 15.53 6.39 10.38
C TYR A 224 14.48 5.41 9.83
N VAL A 225 13.51 5.06 10.67
CA VAL A 225 12.31 4.30 10.31
C VAL A 225 11.07 5.01 10.85
N ASN A 226 9.90 4.73 10.30
CA ASN A 226 8.66 5.27 10.85
C ASN A 226 8.19 4.43 12.03
N LEU A 227 7.98 5.07 13.18
CA LEU A 227 7.28 4.48 14.30
C LEU A 227 5.76 4.62 14.07
N ALA A 228 5.04 3.52 14.06
CA ALA A 228 3.59 3.51 14.00
C ALA A 228 3.02 2.74 15.19
N VAL A 229 2.17 3.42 15.96
CA VAL A 229 1.57 2.87 17.20
C VAL A 229 0.05 3.12 17.22
N PRO A 230 -0.70 2.39 18.04
CA PRO A 230 -2.12 2.65 18.21
C PRO A 230 -2.40 4.13 18.60
N PRO A 231 -3.52 4.73 18.13
CA PRO A 231 -4.60 4.13 17.34
C PRO A 231 -4.36 4.19 15.82
N ALA A 232 -3.18 4.57 15.34
CA ALA A 232 -2.89 4.78 13.92
C ALA A 232 -2.65 3.47 13.14
N THR A 233 -2.57 2.34 13.83
CA THR A 233 -2.26 1.04 13.22
C THR A 233 -3.47 0.11 13.19
N PRO A 234 -3.64 -0.69 12.12
CA PRO A 234 -4.65 -1.75 12.11
C PRO A 234 -4.42 -2.76 13.24
N GLY A 235 -5.50 -3.25 13.84
CA GLY A 235 -5.43 -4.27 14.90
C GLY A 235 -4.72 -3.83 16.19
N GLY A 236 -4.36 -2.55 16.34
CA GLY A 236 -3.72 -2.05 17.56
C GLY A 236 -2.27 -2.51 17.77
N VAL A 237 -1.57 -2.90 16.69
CA VAL A 237 -0.17 -3.35 16.75
C VAL A 237 0.81 -2.18 16.75
N SER A 238 1.99 -2.37 17.35
CA SER A 238 3.09 -1.40 17.28
C SER A 238 4.09 -1.85 16.21
N LEU A 239 4.52 -0.93 15.35
CA LEU A 239 5.33 -1.22 14.17
C LEU A 239 6.55 -0.30 14.05
N LEU A 240 7.64 -0.88 13.60
CA LEU A 240 8.74 -0.15 12.97
C LEU A 240 8.58 -0.34 11.45
N ARG A 241 8.19 0.72 10.74
CA ARG A 241 7.87 0.65 9.31
C ARG A 241 8.99 1.28 8.49
N ILE A 242 9.57 0.47 7.63
CA ILE A 242 10.69 0.84 6.76
C ILE A 242 10.15 1.04 5.35
N SER A 243 10.56 2.11 4.69
CA SER A 243 10.25 2.37 3.29
C SER A 243 11.55 2.44 2.50
N LEU A 244 11.61 1.66 1.44
CA LEU A 244 12.78 1.56 0.57
C LEU A 244 12.64 2.44 -0.68
N SER A 245 13.78 2.79 -1.23
CA SER A 245 13.90 3.55 -2.47
C SER A 245 14.93 2.87 -3.38
N ALA A 246 14.74 3.02 -4.68
CA ALA A 246 15.73 2.57 -5.68
C ALA A 246 17.09 3.29 -5.57
N ALA A 247 17.19 4.36 -4.76
CA ALA A 247 18.43 5.07 -4.49
C ALA A 247 19.28 4.40 -3.40
N HIS A 248 18.71 3.50 -2.58
CA HIS A 248 19.49 2.77 -1.59
C HIS A 248 20.48 1.81 -2.26
N THR A 249 21.70 1.80 -1.74
CA THR A 249 22.73 0.86 -2.16
C THR A 249 22.70 -0.42 -1.32
N GLU A 250 23.43 -1.44 -1.73
CA GLU A 250 23.63 -2.65 -0.94
C GLU A 250 24.28 -2.34 0.42
N ALA A 251 25.27 -1.45 0.42
CA ALA A 251 25.97 -1.03 1.64
C ALA A 251 25.03 -0.31 2.63
N ASP A 252 24.11 0.53 2.14
CA ASP A 252 23.13 1.18 3.01
C ASP A 252 22.25 0.15 3.73
N ILE A 253 21.85 -0.91 3.04
CA ILE A 253 21.03 -1.97 3.64
C ILE A 253 21.85 -2.82 4.61
N ASP A 254 23.12 -3.08 4.32
CA ASP A 254 24.03 -3.77 5.25
C ASP A 254 24.22 -2.97 6.55
N GLU A 255 24.37 -1.65 6.46
CA GLU A 255 24.42 -0.77 7.64
C GLU A 255 23.12 -0.84 8.45
N VAL A 256 21.94 -0.76 7.79
CA VAL A 256 20.65 -0.90 8.44
C VAL A 256 20.54 -2.25 9.17
N LEU A 257 20.89 -3.34 8.51
CA LEU A 257 20.87 -4.69 9.10
C LEU A 257 21.82 -4.83 10.28
N ALA A 258 23.01 -4.21 10.23
CA ALA A 258 23.95 -4.21 11.35
C ALA A 258 23.36 -3.51 12.58
N VAL A 259 22.64 -2.40 12.40
CA VAL A 259 21.98 -1.71 13.51
C VAL A 259 20.80 -2.54 14.06
N PHE A 260 19.96 -3.13 13.19
CA PHE A 260 18.89 -4.04 13.64
C PHE A 260 19.42 -5.25 14.42
N ARG A 261 20.55 -5.81 14.03
CA ARG A 261 21.21 -6.90 14.78
C ARG A 261 21.57 -6.48 16.20
N SER A 262 22.02 -5.24 16.39
CA SER A 262 22.31 -4.73 17.73
C SER A 262 21.04 -4.57 18.58
N VAL A 263 19.92 -4.14 17.97
CA VAL A 263 18.61 -4.07 18.65
C VAL A 263 18.15 -5.47 19.07
N ALA A 264 18.31 -6.48 18.22
CA ALA A 264 17.96 -7.86 18.55
C ALA A 264 18.76 -8.39 19.75
N ASN A 265 20.08 -8.11 19.80
CA ASN A 265 20.95 -8.52 20.90
C ASN A 265 20.61 -7.81 22.22
N ASP A 266 20.33 -6.51 22.18
CA ASP A 266 19.94 -5.71 23.35
C ASP A 266 18.62 -6.26 23.97
N ASN A 267 17.66 -6.66 23.12
CA ASN A 267 16.39 -7.26 23.56
C ASN A 267 16.58 -8.68 24.14
N ALA A 268 17.47 -9.50 23.57
CA ALA A 268 17.79 -10.83 24.11
C ALA A 268 18.47 -10.75 25.49
N GLY A 269 19.36 -9.77 25.68
CA GLY A 269 20.02 -9.50 26.96
C GLY A 269 19.05 -9.03 28.04
N ALA A 270 18.04 -8.21 27.71
CA ALA A 270 17.04 -7.73 28.64
C ALA A 270 16.10 -8.88 29.11
N SER A 271 15.67 -9.76 28.21
CA SER A 271 14.83 -10.95 28.55
C SER A 271 15.55 -12.02 29.37
N ALA A 272 16.88 -12.04 29.38
CA ALA A 272 17.66 -12.98 30.19
C ALA A 272 17.97 -12.46 31.61
N ALA A 273 17.68 -11.17 31.87
CA ALA A 273 17.93 -10.49 33.15
C ALA A 273 16.67 -10.38 34.03
N GLU A 274 15.49 -10.70 33.51
CA GLU A 274 14.21 -10.85 34.23
C GLU A 274 13.98 -12.32 34.60
#